data_668c56340dac5f12625866ddd16b753a
#
_entry.id   668c56340dac5f12625866ddd16b753a
#
_cell.length_a   1.000
_cell.length_b   1.000
_cell.length_c   1.000
_cell.angle_alpha   90.00
_cell.angle_beta   90.00
_cell.angle_gamma   90.00
#
_symmetry.space_group_name_H-M   'P 1'
#
loop_
_entity.id
_entity.type
_entity.pdbx_description
1 polymer ?
#
loop_
_entity_poly.entity_id
_entity_poly.type
_entity_poly.pdbx_seq_one_letter_code
_entity_poly.pdbx_strand_id
1 'polypeptide(L)'
;MLSEANSSDKQEFGSFYLSRFLGFKTTYKEDLCIVTFEAKSPMFNPQGTLHGGVIATALDVSMGHLLHHKMGAGATLEMNVKYLLPINGGQVRCEGSFIKKGKTIVFLQSHLYREDQRLAAYASATWIPINK
;
A
#
# COMPACT_ATOMS: atom_id res chain seq x y z
N MET A 1 -16.67 -7.04 -2.25
CA MET A 1 -15.45 -6.61 -2.99
C MET A 1 -15.74 -6.16 -4.42
N LEU A 2 -16.42 -6.97 -5.23
CA LEU A 2 -16.71 -6.59 -6.61
C LEU A 2 -17.67 -5.40 -6.72
N SER A 3 -18.69 -5.34 -5.88
CA SER A 3 -19.64 -4.22 -5.93
C SER A 3 -18.97 -2.88 -5.63
N GLU A 4 -18.04 -2.86 -4.71
CA GLU A 4 -17.29 -1.64 -4.38
C GLU A 4 -16.34 -1.29 -5.51
N ALA A 5 -15.64 -2.29 -6.08
CA ALA A 5 -14.74 -2.07 -7.20
C ALA A 5 -15.49 -1.54 -8.42
N ASN A 6 -16.69 -2.10 -8.70
CA ASN A 6 -17.50 -1.75 -9.87
C ASN A 6 -18.35 -0.48 -9.67
N SER A 7 -18.24 0.18 -8.51
CA SER A 7 -19.02 1.40 -8.25
C SER A 7 -18.59 2.59 -9.13
N SER A 8 -17.43 2.51 -9.76
CA SER A 8 -16.91 3.56 -10.63
C SER A 8 -15.92 2.97 -11.64
N ASP A 9 -15.84 3.59 -12.82
CA ASP A 9 -14.84 3.28 -13.85
C ASP A 9 -13.54 4.02 -13.65
N LYS A 10 -13.51 4.98 -12.72
CA LYS A 10 -12.38 5.89 -12.61
C LYS A 10 -11.14 5.19 -12.06
N GLN A 11 -10.00 5.53 -12.65
CA GLN A 11 -8.67 5.08 -12.23
C GLN A 11 -7.94 6.27 -11.62
N GLU A 12 -8.29 6.61 -10.38
CA GLU A 12 -7.74 7.75 -9.67
C GLU A 12 -6.85 7.28 -8.51
N PHE A 13 -5.84 8.07 -8.17
CA PHE A 13 -5.04 7.79 -6.98
C PHE A 13 -5.94 7.83 -5.74
N GLY A 14 -5.79 6.82 -4.89
CA GLY A 14 -6.60 6.64 -3.70
C GLY A 14 -7.86 5.83 -3.92
N SER A 15 -8.35 5.70 -5.17
CA SER A 15 -9.61 5.01 -5.44
C SER A 15 -9.64 4.29 -6.79
N PHE A 16 -8.49 3.86 -7.32
CA PHE A 16 -8.46 3.08 -8.55
C PHE A 16 -9.03 1.67 -8.32
N TYR A 17 -9.34 0.95 -9.39
CA TYR A 17 -10.12 -0.30 -9.34
C TYR A 17 -9.57 -1.30 -8.31
N LEU A 18 -8.27 -1.59 -8.35
CA LEU A 18 -7.69 -2.58 -7.46
C LEU A 18 -7.80 -2.15 -5.99
N SER A 19 -7.58 -0.87 -5.70
CA SER A 19 -7.72 -0.37 -4.33
C SER A 19 -9.17 -0.45 -3.85
N ARG A 20 -10.14 -0.15 -4.73
CA ARG A 20 -11.55 -0.34 -4.40
C ARG A 20 -11.90 -1.80 -4.18
N PHE A 21 -11.36 -2.68 -5.03
CA PHE A 21 -11.58 -4.12 -4.91
C PHE A 21 -11.09 -4.65 -3.56
N LEU A 22 -9.91 -4.21 -3.13
CA LEU A 22 -9.32 -4.64 -1.87
C LEU A 22 -9.86 -3.86 -0.66
N GLY A 23 -10.71 -2.86 -0.89
CA GLY A 23 -11.28 -2.06 0.19
C GLY A 23 -10.28 -1.09 0.82
N PHE A 24 -9.25 -0.70 0.09
CA PHE A 24 -8.24 0.22 0.60
C PHE A 24 -8.82 1.61 0.77
N LYS A 25 -8.57 2.21 1.94
CA LYS A 25 -8.87 3.61 2.22
C LYS A 25 -7.57 4.34 2.44
N THR A 26 -7.38 5.44 1.70
CA THR A 26 -6.13 6.20 1.71
C THR A 26 -6.35 7.55 2.36
N THR A 27 -5.50 7.88 3.34
CA THR A 27 -5.46 9.19 3.96
C THR A 27 -4.02 9.67 4.02
N TYR A 28 -3.85 10.98 4.09
CA TYR A 28 -2.53 11.61 4.15
C TYR A 28 -2.43 12.42 5.45
N LYS A 29 -1.28 12.33 6.09
CA LYS A 29 -1.00 13.10 7.30
C LYS A 29 0.46 13.51 7.28
N GLU A 30 0.71 14.82 7.10
CA GLU A 30 2.07 15.33 6.96
C GLU A 30 2.80 14.63 5.81
N ASP A 31 3.93 13.98 6.06
CA ASP A 31 4.69 13.24 5.06
C ASP A 31 4.40 11.73 5.14
N LEU A 32 3.19 11.35 5.54
CA LEU A 32 2.75 9.97 5.58
C LEU A 32 1.56 9.74 4.66
N CYS A 33 1.54 8.59 4.03
CA CYS A 33 0.34 8.07 3.38
C CYS A 33 -0.10 6.84 4.15
N ILE A 34 -1.33 6.88 4.65
CA ILE A 34 -1.88 5.79 5.45
C ILE A 34 -2.94 5.07 4.63
N VAL A 35 -2.74 3.77 4.43
CA VAL A 35 -3.70 2.90 3.76
C VAL A 35 -4.24 1.93 4.79
N THR A 36 -5.57 1.86 4.91
CA THR A 36 -6.23 0.93 5.82
C THR A 36 -7.18 0.04 5.05
N PHE A 37 -7.33 -1.19 5.51
CA PHE A 37 -8.31 -2.11 4.96
C PHE A 37 -8.58 -3.24 5.96
N GLU A 38 -9.67 -3.95 5.73
CA GLU A 38 -9.98 -5.13 6.53
C GLU A 38 -9.49 -6.38 5.80
N ALA A 39 -8.70 -7.21 6.47
CA ALA A 39 -8.26 -8.50 5.95
C ALA A 39 -9.42 -9.47 5.98
N LYS A 40 -9.89 -9.88 4.79
CA LYS A 40 -11.05 -10.76 4.59
C LYS A 40 -10.64 -12.06 3.94
N SER A 41 -11.42 -13.12 4.17
CA SER A 41 -11.09 -14.46 3.67
C SER A 41 -10.82 -14.56 2.17
N PRO A 42 -11.48 -13.80 1.27
CA PRO A 42 -11.12 -13.86 -0.15
C PRO A 42 -9.68 -13.41 -0.46
N MET A 43 -9.04 -12.69 0.48
CA MET A 43 -7.66 -12.22 0.32
C MET A 43 -6.64 -13.21 0.91
N PHE A 44 -7.09 -14.33 1.46
CA PHE A 44 -6.22 -15.25 2.20
C PHE A 44 -5.59 -16.27 1.27
N ASN A 45 -4.40 -16.71 1.67
CA ASN A 45 -3.73 -17.85 1.06
C ASN A 45 -4.37 -19.16 1.58
N PRO A 46 -3.98 -20.34 1.03
CA PRO A 46 -4.54 -21.62 1.49
C PRO A 46 -4.26 -21.93 2.97
N GLN A 47 -3.27 -21.31 3.58
CA GLN A 47 -2.98 -21.51 5.02
C GLN A 47 -3.92 -20.71 5.92
N GLY A 48 -4.79 -19.87 5.37
CA GLY A 48 -5.75 -19.09 6.14
C GLY A 48 -5.22 -17.77 6.67
N THR A 49 -4.15 -17.24 6.07
CA THR A 49 -3.61 -15.94 6.43
C THR A 49 -3.65 -15.01 5.22
N LEU A 50 -3.58 -13.71 5.45
CA LEU A 50 -3.59 -12.71 4.40
C LEU A 50 -2.46 -12.99 3.41
N HIS A 51 -2.82 -13.06 2.11
CA HIS A 51 -1.85 -13.39 1.06
C HIS A 51 -0.74 -12.33 1.01
N GLY A 52 0.51 -12.81 0.89
CA GLY A 52 1.66 -11.92 0.81
C GLY A 52 1.60 -10.93 -0.34
N GLY A 53 0.96 -11.31 -1.45
CA GLY A 53 0.75 -10.39 -2.57
C GLY A 53 -0.17 -9.22 -2.24
N VAL A 54 -1.19 -9.43 -1.40
CA VAL A 54 -2.05 -8.34 -0.93
C VAL A 54 -1.25 -7.42 -0.02
N ILE A 55 -0.44 -7.97 0.87
CA ILE A 55 0.43 -7.19 1.75
C ILE A 55 1.39 -6.34 0.91
N ALA A 56 2.04 -6.95 -0.09
CA ALA A 56 2.96 -6.23 -0.97
C ALA A 56 2.25 -5.12 -1.74
N THR A 57 1.02 -5.37 -2.19
CA THR A 57 0.22 -4.34 -2.87
C THR A 57 -0.06 -3.16 -1.95
N ALA A 58 -0.45 -3.40 -0.70
CA ALA A 58 -0.71 -2.32 0.25
C ALA A 58 0.55 -1.49 0.51
N LEU A 59 1.69 -2.16 0.70
CA LEU A 59 2.97 -1.48 0.89
C LEU A 59 3.32 -0.61 -0.32
N ASP A 60 3.21 -1.17 -1.53
CA ASP A 60 3.49 -0.45 -2.77
C ASP A 60 2.56 0.75 -2.96
N VAL A 61 1.26 0.55 -2.74
CA VAL A 61 0.25 1.61 -2.90
C VAL A 61 0.51 2.76 -1.94
N SER A 62 0.86 2.48 -0.69
CA SER A 62 1.12 3.55 0.29
C SER A 62 2.31 4.41 -0.12
N MET A 63 3.34 3.80 -0.71
CA MET A 63 4.50 4.54 -1.20
C MET A 63 4.19 5.31 -2.47
N GLY A 64 3.53 4.68 -3.44
CA GLY A 64 3.20 5.33 -4.71
C GLY A 64 2.24 6.48 -4.56
N HIS A 65 1.25 6.33 -3.67
CA HIS A 65 0.29 7.41 -3.40
C HIS A 65 0.96 8.57 -2.68
N LEU A 66 1.90 8.30 -1.76
CA LEU A 66 2.66 9.36 -1.11
C LEU A 66 3.50 10.13 -2.12
N LEU A 67 4.20 9.42 -2.99
CA LEU A 67 5.00 10.03 -4.03
C LEU A 67 4.13 10.94 -4.92
N HIS A 68 2.99 10.41 -5.38
CA HIS A 68 2.08 11.19 -6.22
C HIS A 68 1.56 12.44 -5.51
N HIS A 69 1.19 12.30 -4.24
CA HIS A 69 0.64 13.40 -3.44
C HIS A 69 1.64 14.54 -3.26
N LYS A 70 2.92 14.23 -3.11
CA LYS A 70 3.95 15.23 -2.81
C LYS A 70 4.78 15.64 -4.02
N MET A 71 4.98 14.77 -4.99
CA MET A 71 5.94 14.99 -6.06
C MET A 71 5.41 14.68 -7.47
N GLY A 72 4.25 14.06 -7.57
CA GLY A 72 3.69 13.64 -8.85
C GLY A 72 3.86 12.14 -9.09
N ALA A 73 3.36 11.67 -10.23
CA ALA A 73 3.35 10.26 -10.56
C ALA A 73 4.76 9.67 -10.64
N GLY A 74 4.89 8.42 -10.29
CA GLY A 74 6.14 7.70 -10.36
C GLY A 74 5.93 6.22 -10.63
N ALA A 75 7.04 5.52 -10.87
CA ALA A 75 7.04 4.08 -11.07
C ALA A 75 8.02 3.42 -10.10
N THR A 76 7.63 2.26 -9.58
CA THR A 76 8.49 1.44 -8.73
C THR A 76 9.59 0.84 -9.59
N LEU A 77 10.85 1.04 -9.23
CA LEU A 77 11.97 0.36 -9.87
C LEU A 77 12.26 -0.98 -9.20
N GLU A 78 12.24 -1.00 -7.88
CA GLU A 78 12.40 -2.23 -7.12
C GLU A 78 11.78 -2.05 -5.75
N MET A 79 11.39 -3.15 -5.13
CA MET A 79 10.82 -3.15 -3.80
C MET A 79 11.29 -4.41 -3.08
N ASN A 80 11.76 -4.25 -1.85
CA ASN A 80 12.15 -5.36 -0.99
C ASN A 80 11.17 -5.44 0.18
N VAL A 81 10.52 -6.59 0.33
CA VAL A 81 9.50 -6.81 1.36
C VAL A 81 10.00 -7.82 2.38
N LYS A 82 9.83 -7.52 3.65
CA LYS A 82 10.05 -8.44 4.76
C LYS A 82 8.71 -8.76 5.40
N TYR A 83 8.39 -10.05 5.47
CA TYR A 83 7.18 -10.55 6.11
C TYR A 83 7.55 -11.07 7.49
N LEU A 84 6.97 -10.50 8.54
CA LEU A 84 7.38 -10.77 9.93
C LEU A 84 6.36 -11.59 10.69
N LEU A 85 5.05 -11.28 10.54
CA LEU A 85 3.98 -11.91 11.28
C LEU A 85 2.81 -12.23 10.36
N PRO A 86 2.11 -13.36 10.57
CA PRO A 86 0.90 -13.65 9.81
C PRO A 86 -0.25 -12.75 10.22
N ILE A 87 -1.17 -12.50 9.28
CA ILE A 87 -2.38 -11.72 9.55
C ILE A 87 -3.57 -12.64 9.29
N ASN A 88 -4.35 -12.91 10.34
CA ASN A 88 -5.46 -13.87 10.28
C ASN A 88 -6.81 -13.18 10.07
N GLY A 89 -6.85 -11.88 9.97
CA GLY A 89 -8.07 -11.09 9.83
C GLY A 89 -7.94 -9.74 10.53
N GLY A 90 -9.01 -8.97 10.51
CA GLY A 90 -9.09 -7.69 11.22
C GLY A 90 -8.54 -6.52 10.43
N GLN A 91 -8.45 -5.38 11.09
CA GLN A 91 -8.00 -4.14 10.45
C GLN A 91 -6.48 -4.14 10.26
N VAL A 92 -6.08 -3.69 9.09
CA VAL A 92 -4.66 -3.56 8.70
C VAL A 92 -4.39 -2.09 8.40
N ARG A 93 -3.26 -1.59 8.89
CA ARG A 93 -2.83 -0.22 8.63
C ARG A 93 -1.42 -0.22 8.04
N CYS A 94 -1.25 0.49 6.94
CA CYS A 94 0.00 0.58 6.22
C CYS A 94 0.41 2.05 6.14
N GLU A 95 1.66 2.36 6.48
CA GLU A 95 2.17 3.73 6.54
C GLU A 95 3.37 3.89 5.64
N GLY A 96 3.19 4.61 4.52
CA GLY A 96 4.26 4.95 3.61
C GLY A 96 4.93 6.27 4.00
N SER A 97 6.25 6.31 3.89
CA SER A 97 7.03 7.50 4.20
C SER A 97 8.24 7.61 3.30
N PHE A 98 8.82 8.82 3.23
CA PHE A 98 10.04 9.03 2.47
C PHE A 98 11.26 8.66 3.29
N ILE A 99 12.21 7.97 2.65
CA ILE A 99 13.57 7.84 3.17
C ILE A 99 14.40 9.01 2.66
N LYS A 100 14.32 9.27 1.34
CA LYS A 100 15.04 10.37 0.71
C LYS A 100 14.33 10.81 -0.56
N LYS A 101 14.06 12.10 -0.68
CA LYS A 101 13.47 12.72 -1.87
C LYS A 101 14.58 13.21 -2.79
N GLY A 102 14.91 12.45 -3.83
CA GLY A 102 15.83 12.88 -4.86
C GLY A 102 15.07 13.40 -6.06
N LYS A 103 15.78 14.06 -6.99
CA LYS A 103 15.17 14.57 -8.22
C LYS A 103 14.88 13.48 -9.22
N THR A 104 15.81 12.54 -9.36
CA THR A 104 15.75 11.46 -10.33
C THR A 104 15.27 10.16 -9.70
N ILE A 105 15.69 9.91 -8.48
CA ILE A 105 15.38 8.70 -7.72
C ILE A 105 14.84 9.11 -6.36
N VAL A 106 13.77 8.44 -5.93
CA VAL A 106 13.16 8.67 -4.62
C VAL A 106 13.17 7.34 -3.86
N PHE A 107 13.63 7.38 -2.62
CA PHE A 107 13.64 6.21 -1.75
C PHE A 107 12.51 6.34 -0.76
N LEU A 108 11.66 5.31 -0.71
CA LEU A 108 10.51 5.26 0.20
C LEU A 108 10.56 3.99 1.02
N GLN A 109 9.78 3.99 2.09
CA GLN A 109 9.56 2.83 2.94
C GLN A 109 8.10 2.78 3.35
N SER A 110 7.65 1.61 3.76
CA SER A 110 6.29 1.44 4.25
C SER A 110 6.28 0.36 5.33
N HIS A 111 5.46 0.56 6.35
CA HIS A 111 5.33 -0.34 7.49
C HIS A 111 3.86 -0.73 7.61
N LEU A 112 3.60 -2.03 7.73
CA LEU A 112 2.25 -2.57 7.78
C LEU A 112 2.02 -3.24 9.13
N TYR A 113 0.94 -2.80 9.80
CA TYR A 113 0.60 -3.22 11.16
C TYR A 113 -0.70 -4.00 11.19
N ARG A 114 -0.74 -5.04 12.02
CA ARG A 114 -1.95 -5.80 12.30
C ARG A 114 -2.87 -5.02 13.24
N GLU A 115 -4.07 -5.57 13.45
CA GLU A 115 -5.05 -4.96 14.36
C GLU A 115 -4.51 -4.81 15.78
N ASP A 116 -3.63 -5.72 16.22
CA ASP A 116 -2.98 -5.63 17.54
C ASP A 116 -1.83 -4.61 17.59
N GLN A 117 -1.63 -3.82 16.53
CA GLN A 117 -0.60 -2.80 16.39
C GLN A 117 0.82 -3.34 16.28
N ARG A 118 0.98 -4.64 16.07
CA ARG A 118 2.31 -5.24 15.85
C ARG A 118 2.69 -5.13 14.38
N LEU A 119 3.98 -4.86 14.13
CA LEU A 119 4.51 -4.77 12.77
C LEU A 119 4.49 -6.16 12.11
N ALA A 120 3.71 -6.30 11.05
CA ALA A 120 3.54 -7.57 10.36
C ALA A 120 4.40 -7.68 9.10
N ALA A 121 4.70 -6.56 8.45
CA ALA A 121 5.54 -6.52 7.26
C ALA A 121 6.07 -5.12 7.05
N TYR A 122 7.18 -4.99 6.33
CA TYR A 122 7.65 -3.69 5.90
C TYR A 122 8.40 -3.81 4.59
N ALA A 123 8.53 -2.68 3.89
CA ALA A 123 9.22 -2.62 2.62
C ALA A 123 10.07 -1.37 2.52
N SER A 124 11.15 -1.48 1.77
CA SER A 124 11.86 -0.33 1.24
C SER A 124 11.84 -0.44 -0.28
N ALA A 125 11.78 0.70 -0.97
CA ALA A 125 11.65 0.71 -2.41
C ALA A 125 12.35 1.91 -3.02
N THR A 126 12.73 1.72 -4.28
CA THR A 126 13.29 2.76 -5.12
C THR A 126 12.25 3.10 -6.18
N TRP A 127 11.96 4.37 -6.34
CA TRP A 127 10.98 4.88 -7.30
C TRP A 127 11.61 5.91 -8.20
N ILE A 128 11.10 6.03 -9.43
CA ILE A 128 11.46 7.12 -10.32
C ILE A 128 10.23 7.98 -10.58
N PRO A 129 10.33 9.33 -10.51
CA PRO A 129 9.27 10.20 -10.96
C PRO A 129 9.05 10.04 -12.46
N ILE A 130 7.78 10.06 -12.88
CA ILE A 130 7.43 10.03 -14.30
C ILE A 130 7.12 11.46 -14.71
N ASN A 131 7.96 11.99 -15.59
CA ASN A 131 7.74 13.32 -16.13
C ASN A 131 6.89 13.21 -17.40
N LYS A 132 5.81 13.95 -17.42
CA LYS A 132 4.97 14.06 -18.61
C LYS A 132 5.04 15.46 -19.18
#